data_327d899d8b2c96d821179b4e8ab746f7
#
_entry.id   327d899d8b2c96d821179b4e8ab746f7
#
_cell.length_a   1.000
_cell.length_b   1.000
_cell.length_c   1.000
_cell.angle_alpha   90.00
_cell.angle_beta   90.00
_cell.angle_gamma   90.00
#
_symmetry.space_group_name_H-M   'P 1'
#
loop_
_entity.id
_entity.type
_entity.pdbx_description
1 polymer ?
#
loop_
_entity_poly.entity_id
_entity_poly.type
_entity_poly.pdbx_seq_one_letter_code
_entity_poly.pdbx_strand_id
1 'polypeptide(L)'
;MVASRQVRPGLNASAISGEYLSAASFLGIAGLVLVQGPDMLWYPVGYTAGYLVLLLFVAAPLRRSGAYTLPDFAEARLGSRAVRAACSLLVVGIGWLYLIPQFEGAGITLRAAIGAPEWAGPVVVGAVVLANVTSGGMRSITFVQAFQYWLKLTAILVPAAVLLAVWWGDGRPGASVHTDAWSVPVASGGIGLYATYSLIIGLFLGTMGLPHVVVRFYTNPDGRAARRTTVVVLALLGLFYLWPPVYAALGRVYGGRVLAEGRSDVLVLELPRLMIDGAGGDVLTG
;
A
#
# COMPACT_ATOMS: atom_id res chain seq x y z
N MET A 1 -3.41 -3.52 -25.18
CA MET A 1 -4.41 -2.48 -25.45
C MET A 1 -5.16 -2.15 -24.17
N VAL A 2 -5.52 -0.89 -23.94
CA VAL A 2 -6.08 -0.35 -22.66
C VAL A 2 -7.55 -0.76 -22.41
N ALA A 3 -7.85 -2.04 -22.28
CA ALA A 3 -9.15 -2.61 -21.91
C ALA A 3 -10.35 -1.99 -22.66
N SER A 4 -10.20 -1.68 -23.96
CA SER A 4 -11.20 -1.04 -24.83
C SER A 4 -11.77 0.28 -24.28
N ARG A 5 -11.15 0.90 -23.25
CA ARG A 5 -11.59 2.15 -22.60
C ARG A 5 -13.03 2.11 -22.08
N GLN A 6 -13.47 0.96 -21.55
CA GLN A 6 -14.86 0.72 -21.11
C GLN A 6 -14.98 0.26 -19.64
N VAL A 7 -13.90 0.42 -18.84
CA VAL A 7 -13.93 0.00 -17.45
C VAL A 7 -14.79 0.97 -16.63
N ARG A 8 -15.77 0.42 -15.89
CA ARG A 8 -16.63 1.22 -15.00
C ARG A 8 -15.80 1.86 -13.88
N PRO A 9 -16.11 3.11 -13.46
CA PRO A 9 -15.34 3.82 -12.46
C PRO A 9 -15.12 3.05 -11.15
N GLY A 10 -16.14 2.38 -10.61
CA GLY A 10 -16.00 1.61 -9.38
C GLY A 10 -15.07 0.41 -9.51
N LEU A 11 -15.18 -0.36 -10.61
CA LEU A 11 -14.28 -1.50 -10.86
C LEU A 11 -12.84 -1.01 -11.06
N ASN A 12 -12.67 0.08 -11.81
CA ASN A 12 -11.36 0.66 -12.04
C ASN A 12 -10.74 1.21 -10.74
N ALA A 13 -11.55 1.84 -9.89
CA ALA A 13 -11.10 2.30 -8.58
C ALA A 13 -10.66 1.16 -7.68
N SER A 14 -11.44 0.07 -7.60
CA SER A 14 -11.03 -1.13 -6.87
C SER A 14 -9.73 -1.72 -7.41
N ALA A 15 -9.55 -1.75 -8.74
CA ALA A 15 -8.33 -2.23 -9.37
C ALA A 15 -7.12 -1.34 -9.05
N ILE A 16 -7.26 -0.02 -9.13
CA ILE A 16 -6.21 0.94 -8.76
C ILE A 16 -5.85 0.78 -7.28
N SER A 17 -6.84 0.71 -6.40
CA SER A 17 -6.62 0.54 -4.96
C SER A 17 -5.96 -0.81 -4.65
N GLY A 18 -6.35 -1.89 -5.33
CA GLY A 18 -5.75 -3.22 -5.18
C GLY A 18 -4.30 -3.27 -5.63
N GLU A 19 -3.97 -2.56 -6.69
CA GLU A 19 -2.61 -2.44 -7.23
C GLU A 19 -1.74 -1.54 -6.35
N TYR A 20 -2.30 -0.45 -5.85
CA TYR A 20 -1.59 0.51 -5.01
C TYR A 20 -1.27 -0.04 -3.62
N LEU A 21 -2.20 -0.76 -2.99
CA LEU A 21 -2.00 -1.36 -1.68
C LEU A 21 -1.00 -2.53 -1.79
N SER A 22 0.26 -2.17 -1.68
CA SER A 22 1.41 -3.08 -1.77
C SER A 22 1.64 -3.86 -0.48
N ALA A 23 2.64 -4.75 -0.47
CA ALA A 23 3.11 -5.40 0.74
C ALA A 23 3.53 -4.38 1.81
N ALA A 24 4.19 -3.28 1.42
CA ALA A 24 4.56 -2.21 2.33
C ALA A 24 3.34 -1.54 2.99
N SER A 25 2.23 -1.37 2.25
CA SER A 25 0.98 -0.82 2.83
C SER A 25 0.32 -1.80 3.78
N PHE A 26 0.33 -3.10 3.47
CA PHE A 26 -0.35 -4.12 4.25
C PHE A 26 0.43 -4.52 5.51
N LEU A 27 1.74 -4.73 5.37
CA LEU A 27 2.62 -5.19 6.44
C LEU A 27 3.38 -4.02 7.10
N GLY A 28 3.97 -3.15 6.26
CA GLY A 28 4.95 -2.16 6.72
C GLY A 28 4.38 -1.05 7.57
N ILE A 29 3.21 -0.48 7.23
CA ILE A 29 2.68 0.68 7.95
C ILE A 29 2.38 0.35 9.42
N ALA A 30 1.78 -0.81 9.70
CA ALA A 30 1.49 -1.22 11.08
C ALA A 30 2.77 -1.38 11.89
N GLY A 31 3.79 -2.02 11.32
CA GLY A 31 5.10 -2.20 11.95
C GLY A 31 5.85 -0.88 12.17
N LEU A 32 5.83 0.02 11.19
CA LEU A 32 6.44 1.35 11.32
C LEU A 32 5.78 2.16 12.44
N VAL A 33 4.43 2.18 12.49
CA VAL A 33 3.70 2.89 13.55
C VAL A 33 3.99 2.26 14.92
N LEU A 34 4.07 0.92 15.00
CA LEU A 34 4.42 0.23 16.25
C LEU A 34 5.77 0.68 16.80
N VAL A 35 6.81 0.74 15.95
CA VAL A 35 8.19 1.03 16.36
C VAL A 35 8.47 2.53 16.47
N GLN A 36 8.04 3.31 15.49
CA GLN A 36 8.40 4.71 15.34
C GLN A 36 7.28 5.69 15.74
N GLY A 37 6.14 5.15 16.17
CA GLY A 37 5.03 5.94 16.70
C GLY A 37 4.07 6.49 15.65
N PRO A 38 3.08 7.29 16.10
CA PRO A 38 1.99 7.82 15.26
C PRO A 38 2.44 8.71 14.10
N ASP A 39 3.63 9.31 14.18
CA ASP A 39 4.17 10.14 13.11
C ASP A 39 4.38 9.37 11.78
N MET A 40 4.46 8.05 11.86
CA MET A 40 4.50 7.21 10.65
C MET A 40 3.17 7.20 9.89
N LEU A 41 2.10 7.74 10.44
CA LEU A 41 0.85 7.98 9.72
C LEU A 41 0.97 9.06 8.65
N TRP A 42 2.05 9.82 8.63
CA TRP A 42 2.37 10.71 7.49
C TRP A 42 2.59 9.94 6.19
N TYR A 43 2.93 8.64 6.22
CA TYR A 43 2.99 7.79 5.02
C TYR A 43 1.64 7.72 4.29
N PRO A 44 0.54 7.24 4.93
CA PRO A 44 -0.78 7.23 4.28
C PRO A 44 -1.27 8.62 3.90
N VAL A 45 -0.96 9.66 4.69
CA VAL A 45 -1.31 11.05 4.36
C VAL A 45 -0.62 11.51 3.09
N GLY A 46 0.70 11.30 2.95
CA GLY A 46 1.45 11.64 1.74
C GLY A 46 0.92 10.90 0.51
N TYR A 47 0.64 9.62 0.64
CA TYR A 47 0.03 8.82 -0.44
C TYR A 47 -1.33 9.38 -0.86
N THR A 48 -2.20 9.66 0.08
CA THR A 48 -3.55 10.18 -0.19
C THR A 48 -3.50 11.57 -0.83
N ALA A 49 -2.59 12.42 -0.37
CA ALA A 49 -2.35 13.74 -0.96
C ALA A 49 -1.92 13.65 -2.44
N GLY A 50 -1.06 12.67 -2.78
CA GLY A 50 -0.69 12.42 -4.18
C GLY A 50 -1.90 12.07 -5.06
N TYR A 51 -2.81 11.23 -4.57
CA TYR A 51 -4.06 10.93 -5.29
C TYR A 51 -5.00 12.14 -5.41
N LEU A 52 -5.03 13.01 -4.41
CA LEU A 52 -5.81 14.25 -4.50
C LEU A 52 -5.33 15.14 -5.64
N VAL A 53 -4.01 15.26 -5.83
CA VAL A 53 -3.46 16.02 -6.96
C VAL A 53 -3.72 15.32 -8.29
N LEU A 54 -3.60 13.99 -8.34
CA LEU A 54 -4.00 13.22 -9.53
C LEU A 54 -5.46 13.49 -9.89
N LEU A 55 -6.36 13.56 -8.90
CA LEU A 55 -7.77 13.91 -9.12
C LEU A 55 -7.94 15.28 -9.75
N LEU A 56 -7.28 16.29 -9.18
CA LEU A 56 -7.50 17.69 -9.53
C LEU A 56 -6.87 18.04 -10.89
N PHE A 57 -5.65 17.58 -11.13
CA PHE A 57 -4.82 18.11 -12.21
C PHE A 57 -4.43 17.08 -13.28
N VAL A 58 -4.46 15.79 -13.00
CA VAL A 58 -3.84 14.79 -13.89
C VAL A 58 -4.87 13.86 -14.55
N ALA A 59 -5.79 13.28 -13.79
CA ALA A 59 -6.66 12.22 -14.26
C ALA A 59 -7.47 12.58 -15.52
N ALA A 60 -8.13 13.74 -15.52
CA ALA A 60 -8.96 14.16 -16.66
C ALA A 60 -8.13 14.66 -17.86
N PRO A 61 -7.11 15.52 -17.71
CA PRO A 61 -6.23 15.90 -18.82
C PRO A 61 -5.53 14.70 -19.46
N LEU A 62 -5.00 13.78 -18.66
CA LEU A 62 -4.31 12.60 -19.12
C LEU A 62 -5.24 11.71 -19.96
N ARG A 63 -6.46 11.48 -19.48
CA ARG A 63 -7.46 10.69 -20.22
C ARG A 63 -7.86 11.37 -21.53
N ARG A 64 -7.99 12.72 -21.54
CA ARG A 64 -8.35 13.49 -22.75
C ARG A 64 -7.26 13.57 -23.80
N SER A 65 -6.00 13.39 -23.41
CA SER A 65 -4.86 13.43 -24.36
C SER A 65 -4.91 12.37 -25.45
N GLY A 66 -5.66 11.30 -25.25
CA GLY A 66 -5.71 10.17 -26.18
C GLY A 66 -4.51 9.23 -26.14
N ALA A 67 -3.44 9.58 -25.42
CA ALA A 67 -2.26 8.74 -25.27
C ALA A 67 -2.58 7.38 -24.63
N TYR A 68 -1.68 6.41 -24.79
CA TYR A 68 -1.81 5.08 -24.21
C TYR A 68 -0.84 4.83 -23.05
N THR A 69 0.28 5.53 -23.05
CA THR A 69 1.32 5.43 -22.04
C THR A 69 1.82 6.81 -21.61
N LEU A 70 2.53 6.90 -20.49
CA LEU A 70 3.21 8.14 -20.08
C LEU A 70 4.26 8.61 -21.08
N PRO A 71 5.13 7.75 -21.63
CA PRO A 71 6.06 8.15 -22.69
C PRO A 71 5.36 8.70 -23.93
N ASP A 72 4.24 8.10 -24.37
CA ASP A 72 3.47 8.61 -25.50
C ASP A 72 2.89 10.01 -25.23
N PHE A 73 2.39 10.22 -24.01
CA PHE A 73 1.89 11.53 -23.58
C PHE A 73 3.00 12.58 -23.58
N ALA A 74 4.17 12.24 -23.07
CA ALA A 74 5.33 13.13 -23.00
C ALA A 74 5.83 13.50 -24.41
N GLU A 75 5.94 12.53 -25.32
CA GLU A 75 6.30 12.77 -26.73
C GLU A 75 5.28 13.67 -27.43
N ALA A 76 3.98 13.37 -27.29
CA ALA A 76 2.92 14.16 -27.90
C ALA A 76 2.88 15.62 -27.39
N ARG A 77 3.26 15.84 -26.11
CA ARG A 77 3.24 17.16 -25.51
C ARG A 77 4.48 18.00 -25.80
N LEU A 78 5.66 17.37 -25.89
CA LEU A 78 6.96 18.03 -26.02
C LEU A 78 7.58 17.87 -27.42
N GLY A 79 6.98 17.10 -28.31
CA GLY A 79 7.42 16.91 -29.69
C GLY A 79 8.80 16.24 -29.82
N SER A 80 9.25 15.46 -28.83
CA SER A 80 10.62 14.95 -28.76
C SER A 80 10.68 13.45 -28.51
N ARG A 81 11.30 12.71 -29.43
CA ARG A 81 11.59 11.27 -29.27
C ARG A 81 12.59 10.99 -28.14
N ALA A 82 13.52 11.90 -27.88
CA ALA A 82 14.46 11.77 -26.78
C ALA A 82 13.75 11.81 -25.42
N VAL A 83 12.75 12.68 -25.26
CA VAL A 83 11.90 12.73 -24.07
C VAL A 83 11.11 11.42 -23.89
N ARG A 84 10.56 10.87 -24.97
CA ARG A 84 9.91 9.55 -24.91
C ARG A 84 10.85 8.45 -24.43
N ALA A 85 12.08 8.40 -24.96
CA ALA A 85 13.08 7.42 -24.55
C ALA A 85 13.47 7.57 -23.08
N ALA A 86 13.71 8.81 -22.63
CA ALA A 86 14.00 9.10 -21.22
C ALA A 86 12.83 8.71 -20.30
N CYS A 87 11.59 9.05 -20.64
CA CYS A 87 10.41 8.63 -19.91
C CYS A 87 10.24 7.10 -19.87
N SER A 88 10.53 6.40 -20.96
CA SER A 88 10.47 4.94 -21.01
C SER A 88 11.49 4.31 -20.07
N LEU A 89 12.73 4.83 -20.05
CA LEU A 89 13.77 4.37 -19.14
C LEU A 89 13.37 4.57 -17.67
N LEU A 90 12.83 5.75 -17.34
CA LEU A 90 12.34 6.06 -15.98
C LEU A 90 11.19 5.12 -15.57
N VAL A 91 10.22 4.88 -16.46
CA VAL A 91 9.10 3.96 -16.18
C VAL A 91 9.60 2.55 -15.87
N VAL A 92 10.56 2.04 -16.66
CA VAL A 92 11.16 0.72 -16.43
C VAL A 92 11.94 0.71 -15.09
N GLY A 93 12.75 1.73 -14.85
CA GLY A 93 13.53 1.85 -13.60
C GLY A 93 12.67 1.92 -12.35
N ILE A 94 11.62 2.74 -12.37
CA ILE A 94 10.64 2.85 -11.27
C ILE A 94 9.94 1.50 -11.05
N GLY A 95 9.49 0.85 -12.12
CA GLY A 95 8.84 -0.46 -12.03
C GLY A 95 9.75 -1.52 -11.43
N TRP A 96 11.01 -1.55 -11.85
CA TRP A 96 12.01 -2.47 -11.33
C TRP A 96 12.24 -2.27 -9.82
N LEU A 97 12.50 -1.04 -9.39
CA LEU A 97 12.70 -0.72 -7.97
C LEU A 97 11.45 -1.02 -7.14
N TYR A 98 10.26 -0.83 -7.70
CA TYR A 98 8.99 -1.14 -7.03
C TYR A 98 8.78 -2.64 -6.81
N LEU A 99 9.34 -3.51 -7.64
CA LEU A 99 9.21 -4.97 -7.49
C LEU A 99 9.97 -5.51 -6.29
N ILE A 100 11.08 -4.89 -5.88
CA ILE A 100 11.93 -5.37 -4.79
C ILE A 100 11.13 -5.60 -3.49
N PRO A 101 10.45 -4.59 -2.92
CA PRO A 101 9.68 -4.79 -1.69
C PRO A 101 8.47 -5.72 -1.87
N GLN A 102 7.97 -5.90 -3.10
CA GLN A 102 6.88 -6.84 -3.36
C GLN A 102 7.36 -8.29 -3.23
N PHE A 103 8.54 -8.61 -3.76
CA PHE A 103 9.12 -9.94 -3.64
C PHE A 103 9.55 -10.24 -2.21
N GLU A 104 10.10 -9.26 -1.48
CA GLU A 104 10.42 -9.40 -0.07
C GLU A 104 9.16 -9.68 0.77
N GLY A 105 8.10 -8.89 0.60
CA GLY A 105 6.81 -9.12 1.25
C GLY A 105 6.18 -10.48 0.93
N ALA A 106 6.39 -10.99 -0.29
CA ALA A 106 5.95 -12.33 -0.65
C ALA A 106 6.72 -13.42 0.13
N GLY A 107 8.05 -13.25 0.30
CA GLY A 107 8.89 -14.14 1.10
C GLY A 107 8.44 -14.17 2.56
N ILE A 108 8.29 -13.01 3.18
CA ILE A 108 7.82 -12.84 4.56
C ILE A 108 6.45 -13.51 4.75
N THR A 109 5.51 -13.25 3.84
CA THR A 109 4.15 -13.80 3.93
C THR A 109 4.13 -15.32 3.83
N LEU A 110 4.87 -15.89 2.88
CA LEU A 110 4.91 -17.34 2.67
C LEU A 110 5.61 -18.04 3.84
N ARG A 111 6.67 -17.45 4.38
CA ARG A 111 7.35 -17.93 5.58
C ARG A 111 6.41 -17.92 6.80
N ALA A 112 5.68 -16.82 7.02
CA ALA A 112 4.74 -16.71 8.13
C ALA A 112 3.56 -17.68 8.00
N ALA A 113 3.08 -17.95 6.77
CA ALA A 113 1.92 -18.80 6.53
C ALA A 113 2.21 -20.32 6.65
N ILE A 114 3.32 -20.77 6.07
CA ILE A 114 3.62 -22.22 5.92
C ILE A 114 5.06 -22.59 6.30
N GLY A 115 5.84 -21.67 6.88
CA GLY A 115 7.23 -21.93 7.25
C GLY A 115 8.20 -22.09 6.06
N ALA A 116 7.81 -21.69 4.86
CA ALA A 116 8.65 -21.81 3.67
C ALA A 116 9.91 -20.93 3.75
N PRO A 117 11.00 -21.29 3.06
CA PRO A 117 12.18 -20.44 2.98
C PRO A 117 11.85 -19.13 2.24
N GLU A 118 12.50 -18.03 2.61
CA GLU A 118 12.21 -16.67 2.10
C GLU A 118 12.27 -16.56 0.57
N TRP A 119 13.17 -17.29 -0.09
CA TRP A 119 13.29 -17.30 -1.55
C TRP A 119 12.08 -17.91 -2.28
N ALA A 120 11.31 -18.76 -1.61
CA ALA A 120 10.15 -19.44 -2.21
C ALA A 120 9.03 -18.46 -2.59
N GLY A 121 8.79 -17.43 -1.77
CA GLY A 121 7.80 -16.38 -2.04
C GLY A 121 8.06 -15.66 -3.36
N PRO A 122 9.24 -15.06 -3.58
CA PRO A 122 9.62 -14.44 -4.84
C PRO A 122 9.48 -15.35 -6.06
N VAL A 123 9.88 -16.60 -5.94
CA VAL A 123 9.77 -17.58 -7.06
C VAL A 123 8.32 -17.86 -7.41
N VAL A 124 7.50 -18.18 -6.42
CA VAL A 124 6.07 -18.49 -6.64
C VAL A 124 5.34 -17.28 -7.21
N VAL A 125 5.51 -16.10 -6.60
CA VAL A 125 4.86 -14.88 -7.07
C VAL A 125 5.36 -14.48 -8.44
N GLY A 126 6.67 -14.57 -8.71
CA GLY A 126 7.26 -14.30 -10.01
C GLY A 126 6.68 -15.20 -11.11
N ALA A 127 6.56 -16.50 -10.84
CA ALA A 127 5.95 -17.45 -11.79
C ALA A 127 4.47 -17.13 -12.06
N VAL A 128 3.70 -16.83 -11.02
CA VAL A 128 2.28 -16.45 -11.16
C VAL A 128 2.12 -15.13 -11.94
N VAL A 129 2.95 -14.14 -11.64
CA VAL A 129 2.94 -12.85 -12.36
C VAL A 129 3.29 -13.06 -13.84
N LEU A 130 4.33 -13.85 -14.13
CA LEU A 130 4.74 -14.16 -15.50
C LEU A 130 3.60 -14.86 -16.26
N ALA A 131 2.97 -15.85 -15.66
CA ALA A 131 1.82 -16.54 -16.25
C ALA A 131 0.65 -15.58 -16.52
N ASN A 132 0.33 -14.69 -15.59
CA ASN A 132 -0.73 -13.69 -15.77
C ASN A 132 -0.42 -12.68 -16.87
N VAL A 133 0.82 -12.20 -16.95
CA VAL A 133 1.23 -11.22 -17.97
C VAL A 133 1.23 -11.85 -19.36
N THR A 134 1.66 -13.10 -19.48
CA THR A 134 1.73 -13.81 -20.78
C THR A 134 0.36 -14.28 -21.28
N SER A 135 -0.55 -14.66 -20.38
CA SER A 135 -1.86 -15.19 -20.74
C SER A 135 -3.00 -14.16 -20.73
N GLY A 136 -2.83 -13.02 -20.04
CA GLY A 136 -3.90 -12.06 -19.79
C GLY A 136 -3.66 -10.68 -20.42
N GLY A 137 -4.72 -10.09 -20.97
CA GLY A 137 -4.70 -8.67 -21.35
C GLY A 137 -5.08 -7.75 -20.17
N MET A 138 -4.97 -6.44 -20.34
CA MET A 138 -5.28 -5.39 -19.37
C MET A 138 -6.67 -5.57 -18.69
N ARG A 139 -7.62 -6.15 -19.39
CA ARG A 139 -8.97 -6.40 -18.84
C ARG A 139 -8.96 -7.47 -17.75
N SER A 140 -8.29 -8.60 -17.99
CA SER A 140 -8.14 -9.67 -17.00
C SER A 140 -7.41 -9.16 -15.75
N ILE A 141 -6.30 -8.47 -15.94
CA ILE A 141 -5.53 -7.87 -14.85
C ILE A 141 -6.40 -6.91 -14.02
N THR A 142 -7.29 -6.11 -14.66
CA THR A 142 -8.18 -5.19 -13.93
C THR A 142 -9.14 -5.93 -13.00
N PHE A 143 -9.72 -7.06 -13.43
CA PHE A 143 -10.59 -7.86 -12.56
C PHE A 143 -9.84 -8.49 -11.40
N VAL A 144 -8.67 -9.06 -11.66
CA VAL A 144 -7.82 -9.67 -10.63
C VAL A 144 -7.42 -8.64 -9.57
N GLN A 145 -6.97 -7.45 -10.00
CA GLN A 145 -6.59 -6.38 -9.08
C GLN A 145 -7.78 -5.84 -8.27
N ALA A 146 -8.95 -5.71 -8.88
CA ALA A 146 -10.16 -5.30 -8.18
C ALA A 146 -10.57 -6.32 -7.11
N PHE A 147 -10.51 -7.61 -7.43
CA PHE A 147 -10.74 -8.69 -6.46
C PHE A 147 -9.72 -8.65 -5.32
N GLN A 148 -8.44 -8.46 -5.64
CA GLN A 148 -7.37 -8.38 -4.65
C GLN A 148 -7.56 -7.22 -3.65
N TYR A 149 -8.14 -6.09 -4.05
CA TYR A 149 -8.46 -5.02 -3.12
C TYR A 149 -9.41 -5.50 -2.02
N TRP A 150 -10.52 -6.11 -2.40
CA TRP A 150 -11.52 -6.58 -1.44
C TRP A 150 -10.99 -7.71 -0.57
N LEU A 151 -10.17 -8.59 -1.14
CA LEU A 151 -9.48 -9.63 -0.39
C LEU A 151 -8.53 -9.03 0.66
N LYS A 152 -7.69 -8.06 0.28
CA LYS A 152 -6.77 -7.36 1.19
C LYS A 152 -7.52 -6.60 2.30
N LEU A 153 -8.61 -5.90 1.93
CA LEU A 153 -9.44 -5.20 2.89
C LEU A 153 -10.06 -6.18 3.90
N THR A 154 -10.63 -7.28 3.44
CA THR A 154 -11.19 -8.33 4.31
C THR A 154 -10.11 -8.94 5.20
N ALA A 155 -8.93 -9.23 4.65
CA ALA A 155 -7.80 -9.82 5.37
C ALA A 155 -7.23 -8.93 6.48
N ILE A 156 -7.39 -7.62 6.39
CA ILE A 156 -6.97 -6.71 7.47
C ILE A 156 -8.13 -6.36 8.41
N LEU A 157 -9.34 -6.16 7.89
CA LEU A 157 -10.50 -5.70 8.64
C LEU A 157 -11.07 -6.80 9.55
N VAL A 158 -11.25 -8.02 9.02
CA VAL A 158 -11.89 -9.11 9.79
C VAL A 158 -11.04 -9.49 11.02
N PRO A 159 -9.74 -9.77 10.90
CA PRO A 159 -8.93 -10.01 12.08
C PRO A 159 -8.88 -8.80 13.00
N ALA A 160 -8.79 -7.55 12.49
CA ALA A 160 -8.81 -6.36 13.33
C ALA A 160 -10.08 -6.26 14.18
N ALA A 161 -11.25 -6.59 13.61
CA ALA A 161 -12.51 -6.61 14.35
C ALA A 161 -12.51 -7.67 15.46
N VAL A 162 -11.96 -8.87 15.18
CA VAL A 162 -11.79 -9.94 16.17
C VAL A 162 -10.82 -9.49 17.28
N LEU A 163 -9.67 -8.91 16.92
CA LEU A 163 -8.68 -8.41 17.86
C LEU A 163 -9.25 -7.32 18.78
N LEU A 164 -10.06 -6.42 18.25
CA LEU A 164 -10.76 -5.41 19.04
C LEU A 164 -11.78 -6.04 19.99
N ALA A 165 -12.48 -7.09 19.56
CA ALA A 165 -13.41 -7.82 20.44
C ALA A 165 -12.67 -8.54 21.56
N VAL A 166 -11.52 -9.18 21.28
CA VAL A 166 -10.66 -9.80 22.30
C VAL A 166 -10.16 -8.74 23.29
N TRP A 167 -9.58 -7.65 22.80
CA TRP A 167 -9.11 -6.55 23.64
C TRP A 167 -10.21 -5.97 24.55
N TRP A 168 -11.44 -5.89 24.02
CA TRP A 168 -12.59 -5.46 24.81
C TRP A 168 -12.96 -6.49 25.87
N GLY A 169 -12.91 -7.79 25.56
CA GLY A 169 -13.14 -8.90 26.47
C GLY A 169 -12.12 -8.98 27.59
N ASP A 170 -10.85 -8.67 27.29
CA ASP A 170 -9.75 -8.63 28.27
C ASP A 170 -9.80 -7.41 29.21
N GLY A 171 -10.87 -6.61 29.16
CA GLY A 171 -11.02 -5.43 30.02
C GLY A 171 -10.26 -4.20 29.52
N ARG A 172 -9.88 -4.16 28.26
CA ARG A 172 -9.20 -3.04 27.60
C ARG A 172 -7.85 -2.70 28.23
N PRO A 173 -6.92 -3.66 28.31
CA PRO A 173 -5.60 -3.39 28.88
C PRO A 173 -4.91 -2.24 28.15
N GLY A 174 -4.16 -1.44 28.89
CA GLY A 174 -3.32 -0.38 28.35
C GLY A 174 -2.09 -0.93 27.64
N ALA A 175 -1.33 -0.05 26.99
CA ALA A 175 -0.08 -0.45 26.34
C ALA A 175 0.94 -0.96 27.34
N SER A 176 1.44 -2.16 27.14
CA SER A 176 2.52 -2.76 27.93
C SER A 176 3.91 -2.30 27.45
N VAL A 177 4.01 -1.99 26.15
CA VAL A 177 5.25 -1.50 25.55
C VAL A 177 5.22 0.02 25.51
N HIS A 178 6.11 0.64 26.27
CA HIS A 178 6.31 2.09 26.30
C HIS A 178 7.60 2.41 25.55
N THR A 179 7.48 3.08 24.40
CA THR A 179 8.61 3.62 23.65
C THR A 179 8.48 5.13 23.60
N ASP A 180 9.59 5.84 23.69
CA ASP A 180 9.61 7.31 23.57
C ASP A 180 9.00 7.82 22.28
N ALA A 181 9.08 7.02 21.21
CA ALA A 181 8.50 7.31 19.90
C ALA A 181 6.98 7.54 19.92
N TRP A 182 6.26 7.01 20.94
CA TRP A 182 4.82 7.24 21.09
C TRP A 182 4.48 8.45 21.95
N SER A 183 5.44 8.94 22.74
CA SER A 183 5.27 10.09 23.62
C SER A 183 5.87 11.36 23.05
N VAL A 184 6.90 11.24 22.22
CA VAL A 184 7.64 12.36 21.65
C VAL A 184 7.49 12.33 20.13
N PRO A 185 6.85 13.33 19.50
CA PRO A 185 6.79 13.45 18.07
C PRO A 185 8.19 13.46 17.44
N VAL A 186 8.40 12.73 16.36
CA VAL A 186 9.66 12.77 15.58
C VAL A 186 9.99 14.19 15.13
N ALA A 187 8.97 15.02 14.96
CA ALA A 187 9.10 16.42 14.59
C ALA A 187 9.59 17.35 15.72
N SER A 188 9.90 16.85 16.92
CA SER A 188 10.30 17.65 18.08
C SER A 188 11.71 18.24 18.02
N GLY A 189 12.18 18.61 16.82
CA GLY A 189 13.44 19.32 16.58
C GLY A 189 13.53 19.85 15.16
N GLY A 190 14.40 20.78 14.88
CA GLY A 190 14.53 21.40 13.55
C GLY A 190 14.76 20.38 12.43
N ILE A 191 15.53 19.32 12.68
CA ILE A 191 15.76 18.21 11.74
C ILE A 191 14.51 17.34 11.60
N GLY A 192 13.72 17.16 12.67
CA GLY A 192 12.50 16.37 12.66
C GLY A 192 11.42 16.93 11.74
N LEU A 193 11.20 18.24 11.78
CA LEU A 193 10.28 18.94 10.88
C LEU A 193 10.71 18.79 9.42
N TYR A 194 11.99 18.98 9.14
CA TYR A 194 12.54 18.81 7.79
C TYR A 194 12.32 17.37 7.28
N ALA A 195 12.60 16.38 8.11
CA ALA A 195 12.41 14.98 7.77
C ALA A 195 10.93 14.65 7.48
N THR A 196 10.01 15.17 8.30
CA THR A 196 8.57 14.97 8.12
C THR A 196 8.06 15.60 6.83
N TYR A 197 8.42 16.86 6.54
CA TYR A 197 8.02 17.50 5.29
C TYR A 197 8.66 16.86 4.08
N SER A 198 9.93 16.46 4.16
CA SER A 198 10.61 15.73 3.08
C SER A 198 9.94 14.39 2.80
N LEU A 199 9.54 13.67 3.84
CA LEU A 199 8.78 12.42 3.73
C LEU A 199 7.45 12.66 3.01
N ILE A 200 6.65 13.61 3.47
CA ILE A 200 5.33 13.92 2.88
C ILE A 200 5.49 14.31 1.41
N ILE A 201 6.42 15.19 1.08
CA ILE A 201 6.66 15.65 -0.29
C ILE A 201 7.17 14.49 -1.16
N GLY A 202 8.09 13.68 -0.66
CA GLY A 202 8.61 12.52 -1.37
C GLY A 202 7.52 11.50 -1.70
N LEU A 203 6.66 11.17 -0.73
CA LEU A 203 5.55 10.25 -0.90
C LEU A 203 4.46 10.83 -1.83
N PHE A 204 4.15 12.10 -1.68
CA PHE A 204 3.21 12.82 -2.51
C PHE A 204 3.65 12.85 -3.98
N LEU A 205 4.87 13.25 -4.27
CA LEU A 205 5.42 13.28 -5.64
C LEU A 205 5.59 11.86 -6.19
N GLY A 206 6.03 10.92 -5.34
CA GLY A 206 6.15 9.51 -5.69
C GLY A 206 4.82 8.91 -6.14
N THR A 207 3.75 9.13 -5.37
CA THR A 207 2.40 8.63 -5.73
C THR A 207 1.91 9.20 -7.05
N MET A 208 2.16 10.48 -7.31
CA MET A 208 1.80 11.12 -8.58
C MET A 208 2.54 10.53 -9.78
N GLY A 209 3.76 10.07 -9.59
CA GLY A 209 4.65 9.57 -10.64
C GLY A 209 4.59 8.06 -10.88
N LEU A 210 3.85 7.27 -10.08
CA LEU A 210 3.79 5.81 -10.25
C LEU A 210 3.19 5.39 -11.59
N PRO A 211 3.98 4.82 -12.52
CA PRO A 211 3.51 4.57 -13.88
C PRO A 211 2.34 3.58 -13.94
N HIS A 212 2.35 2.55 -13.10
CA HIS A 212 1.31 1.52 -13.04
C HIS A 212 -0.03 2.09 -12.58
N VAL A 213 -0.03 3.06 -11.66
CA VAL A 213 -1.24 3.77 -11.22
C VAL A 213 -1.77 4.69 -12.32
N VAL A 214 -0.88 5.49 -12.89
CA VAL A 214 -1.25 6.51 -13.88
C VAL A 214 -1.81 5.89 -15.16
N VAL A 215 -1.28 4.76 -15.61
CA VAL A 215 -1.77 4.04 -16.79
C VAL A 215 -3.23 3.61 -16.68
N ARG A 216 -3.75 3.42 -15.47
CA ARG A 216 -5.16 3.04 -15.23
C ARG A 216 -6.14 4.15 -15.60
N PHE A 217 -5.73 5.41 -15.58
CA PHE A 217 -6.62 6.50 -15.99
C PHE A 217 -6.96 6.45 -17.49
N TYR A 218 -6.08 5.88 -18.32
CA TYR A 218 -6.34 5.68 -19.75
C TYR A 218 -7.44 4.65 -20.04
N THR A 219 -7.77 3.77 -19.08
CA THR A 219 -8.83 2.76 -19.23
C THR A 219 -10.24 3.30 -19.02
N ASN A 220 -10.39 4.50 -18.44
CA ASN A 220 -11.68 5.14 -18.23
C ASN A 220 -12.31 5.56 -19.57
N PRO A 221 -13.65 5.59 -19.68
CA PRO A 221 -14.33 6.05 -20.89
C PRO A 221 -14.00 7.51 -21.23
N ASP A 222 -14.03 8.40 -20.27
CA ASP A 222 -13.82 9.84 -20.42
C ASP A 222 -13.15 10.48 -19.21
N GLY A 223 -12.88 11.79 -19.25
CA GLY A 223 -12.24 12.54 -18.18
C GLY A 223 -13.11 12.70 -16.93
N ARG A 224 -14.46 12.67 -17.07
CA ARG A 224 -15.38 12.70 -15.92
C ARG A 224 -15.34 11.38 -15.17
N ALA A 225 -15.35 10.27 -15.90
CA ALA A 225 -15.19 8.93 -15.34
C ALA A 225 -13.83 8.78 -14.64
N ALA A 226 -12.75 9.33 -15.22
CA ALA A 226 -11.43 9.32 -14.59
C ALA A 226 -11.43 10.06 -13.24
N ARG A 227 -12.03 11.24 -13.15
CA ARG A 227 -12.18 11.96 -11.88
C ARG A 227 -13.02 11.17 -10.87
N ARG A 228 -14.15 10.59 -11.29
CA ARG A 228 -15.00 9.77 -10.43
C ARG A 228 -14.27 8.55 -9.90
N THR A 229 -13.48 7.89 -10.75
CA THR A 229 -12.59 6.80 -10.35
C THR A 229 -11.66 7.24 -9.24
N THR A 230 -11.01 8.40 -9.37
CA THR A 230 -10.04 8.88 -8.37
C THR A 230 -10.70 9.21 -7.03
N VAL A 231 -11.91 9.79 -7.03
CA VAL A 231 -12.66 10.03 -5.78
C VAL A 231 -12.94 8.71 -5.05
N VAL A 232 -13.37 7.69 -5.80
CA VAL A 232 -13.62 6.35 -5.21
C VAL A 232 -12.31 5.73 -4.72
N VAL A 233 -11.19 5.88 -5.45
CA VAL A 233 -9.86 5.43 -4.98
C VAL A 233 -9.51 6.06 -3.64
N LEU A 234 -9.68 7.38 -3.51
CA LEU A 234 -9.40 8.09 -2.24
C LEU A 234 -10.22 7.51 -1.08
N ALA A 235 -11.50 7.23 -1.30
CA ALA A 235 -12.37 6.63 -0.28
C ALA A 235 -11.92 5.19 0.07
N LEU A 236 -11.58 4.38 -0.93
CA LEU A 236 -11.14 3.01 -0.72
C LEU A 236 -9.78 2.93 0.00
N LEU A 237 -8.83 3.79 -0.37
CA LEU A 237 -7.54 3.88 0.31
C LEU A 237 -7.71 4.37 1.75
N GLY A 238 -8.53 5.41 1.98
CA GLY A 238 -8.86 5.89 3.32
C GLY A 238 -9.45 4.79 4.19
N LEU A 239 -10.41 4.02 3.66
CA LEU A 239 -11.01 2.88 4.37
C LEU A 239 -9.97 1.82 4.77
N PHE A 240 -9.01 1.53 3.89
CA PHE A 240 -7.95 0.57 4.19
C PHE A 240 -7.00 1.11 5.26
N TYR A 241 -6.53 2.36 5.14
CA TYR A 241 -5.53 2.93 6.04
C TYR A 241 -6.04 3.25 7.46
N LEU A 242 -7.32 3.05 7.75
CA LEU A 242 -7.85 3.08 9.12
C LEU A 242 -7.35 1.89 9.97
N TRP A 243 -6.99 0.77 9.35
CA TRP A 243 -6.73 -0.48 10.07
C TRP A 243 -5.27 -0.67 10.55
N PRO A 244 -4.22 -0.34 9.77
CA PRO A 244 -2.84 -0.47 10.23
C PRO A 244 -2.55 0.18 11.59
N PRO A 245 -3.07 1.39 11.90
CA PRO A 245 -2.92 1.99 13.23
C PRO A 245 -3.56 1.16 14.37
N VAL A 246 -4.66 0.47 14.09
CA VAL A 246 -5.31 -0.42 15.07
C VAL A 246 -4.39 -1.58 15.42
N TYR A 247 -3.76 -2.21 14.41
CA TYR A 247 -2.75 -3.25 14.65
C TYR A 247 -1.55 -2.73 15.44
N ALA A 248 -1.07 -1.53 15.13
CA ALA A 248 0.04 -0.92 15.84
C ALA A 248 -0.32 -0.64 17.33
N ALA A 249 -1.53 -0.12 17.60
CA ALA A 249 -2.00 0.14 18.94
C ALA A 249 -2.16 -1.15 19.76
N LEU A 250 -2.78 -2.18 19.18
CA LEU A 250 -2.90 -3.50 19.81
C LEU A 250 -1.55 -4.21 19.92
N GLY A 251 -0.64 -3.99 18.99
CA GLY A 251 0.73 -4.49 19.03
C GLY A 251 1.52 -3.95 20.24
N ARG A 252 1.21 -2.75 20.72
CA ARG A 252 1.79 -2.23 21.98
C ARG A 252 1.27 -2.95 23.22
N VAL A 253 0.12 -3.56 23.12
CA VAL A 253 -0.48 -4.31 24.23
C VAL A 253 -0.01 -5.76 24.20
N TYR A 254 -0.09 -6.42 23.05
CA TYR A 254 0.10 -7.85 22.91
C TYR A 254 1.34 -8.26 22.10
N GLY A 255 1.97 -7.33 21.40
CA GLY A 255 3.06 -7.61 20.43
C GLY A 255 4.47 -7.46 21.02
N GLY A 256 4.67 -7.54 22.32
CA GLY A 256 5.99 -7.39 22.96
C GLY A 256 7.04 -8.35 22.38
N ARG A 257 6.66 -9.60 22.09
CA ARG A 257 7.54 -10.59 21.45
C ARG A 257 7.99 -10.18 20.04
N VAL A 258 7.07 -9.68 19.21
CA VAL A 258 7.36 -9.22 17.85
C VAL A 258 8.36 -8.06 17.87
N LEU A 259 8.21 -7.15 18.86
CA LEU A 259 9.16 -6.05 19.06
C LEU A 259 10.53 -6.54 19.53
N ALA A 260 10.57 -7.46 20.50
CA ALA A 260 11.81 -8.00 21.04
C ALA A 260 12.64 -8.75 19.97
N GLU A 261 11.96 -9.42 19.02
CA GLU A 261 12.59 -10.11 17.89
C GLU A 261 12.96 -9.15 16.72
N GLY A 262 12.62 -7.86 16.79
CA GLY A 262 12.88 -6.87 15.74
C GLY A 262 12.07 -7.10 14.46
N ARG A 263 10.98 -7.86 14.51
CA ARG A 263 10.18 -8.33 13.37
C ARG A 263 8.87 -7.57 13.21
N SER A 264 8.92 -6.25 13.31
CA SER A 264 7.73 -5.41 13.23
C SER A 264 6.94 -5.55 11.90
N ASP A 265 7.58 -5.99 10.84
CA ASP A 265 7.02 -6.25 9.52
C ASP A 265 6.03 -7.43 9.47
N VAL A 266 6.13 -8.37 10.43
CA VAL A 266 5.17 -9.49 10.54
C VAL A 266 4.00 -9.21 11.50
N LEU A 267 3.93 -8.03 12.12
CA LEU A 267 2.93 -7.69 13.13
C LEU A 267 1.50 -8.05 12.70
N VAL A 268 1.10 -7.66 11.49
CA VAL A 268 -0.27 -7.90 10.98
C VAL A 268 -0.58 -9.40 10.87
N LEU A 269 0.42 -10.22 10.61
CA LEU A 269 0.28 -11.68 10.43
C LEU A 269 0.33 -12.43 11.75
N GLU A 270 1.17 -12.02 12.68
CA GLU A 270 1.41 -12.72 13.95
C GLU A 270 0.49 -12.27 15.08
N LEU A 271 0.11 -10.99 15.13
CA LEU A 271 -0.72 -10.46 16.21
C LEU A 271 -2.02 -11.24 16.44
N PRO A 272 -2.77 -11.68 15.41
CA PRO A 272 -3.96 -12.51 15.61
C PRO A 272 -3.66 -13.82 16.35
N ARG A 273 -2.54 -14.47 16.03
CA ARG A 273 -2.10 -15.71 16.73
C ARG A 273 -1.74 -15.41 18.18
N LEU A 274 -0.95 -14.37 18.42
CA LEU A 274 -0.51 -14.00 19.78
C LEU A 274 -1.70 -13.70 20.71
N MET A 275 -2.74 -13.05 20.18
CA MET A 275 -3.93 -12.70 20.99
C MET A 275 -4.87 -13.88 21.19
N ILE A 276 -5.11 -14.70 20.18
CA ILE A 276 -6.09 -15.81 20.25
C ILE A 276 -5.51 -17.01 20.99
N ASP A 277 -4.22 -17.32 20.79
CA ASP A 277 -3.56 -18.49 21.42
C ASP A 277 -3.15 -18.21 22.87
N GLY A 278 -3.44 -17.04 23.42
CA GLY A 278 -3.04 -16.67 24.78
C GLY A 278 -1.53 -16.48 25.00
N ALA A 279 -0.74 -16.64 23.93
CA ALA A 279 0.72 -16.46 23.98
C ALA A 279 1.17 -15.03 24.27
N GLY A 280 0.23 -14.06 24.23
CA GLY A 280 0.48 -12.68 24.63
C GLY A 280 0.43 -12.45 26.15
N GLY A 281 -0.24 -13.34 26.90
CA GLY A 281 -0.40 -13.21 28.35
C GLY A 281 0.82 -13.63 29.16
N ASP A 282 1.61 -14.58 28.67
CA ASP A 282 2.77 -15.11 29.40
C ASP A 282 3.99 -14.15 29.44
N VAL A 283 4.01 -13.13 28.59
CA VAL A 283 5.08 -12.10 28.57
C VAL A 283 4.85 -11.03 29.64
N LEU A 284 3.63 -10.96 30.23
CA LEU A 284 3.28 -9.95 31.24
C LEU A 284 3.47 -10.44 32.69
N THR A 285 3.83 -11.71 32.89
CA THR A 285 3.99 -12.33 34.25
C THR A 285 5.42 -12.69 34.60
N GLY A 286 6.42 -12.35 33.76
CA GLY A 286 7.84 -12.58 34.01
C GLY A 286 8.63 -11.33 34.34
#